data_5bbd5369e5e60f117bad1a90cf25f300
#
_entry.id   5bbd5369e5e60f117bad1a90cf25f300
#
_cell.length_a   1.000
_cell.length_b   1.000
_cell.length_c   1.000
_cell.angle_alpha   90.00
_cell.angle_beta   90.00
_cell.angle_gamma   90.00
#
_symmetry.space_group_name_H-M   'P 1'
#
loop_
_entity.id
_entity.type
_entity.pdbx_description
1 polymer ?
#
loop_
_entity_poly.entity_id
_entity_poly.type
_entity_poly.pdbx_seq_one_letter_code
_entity_poly.pdbx_strand_id
1 'polypeptide(L)'
;SEMCIRDRCIVLTAGTFLNGLMHVGRHKLPGGRMAEPASYQLTESIARHGITYGRMKTGTPVRIDARSVHFDQMETQDGESDFHKFSFMNTSTRHLKQLQCWTCYTNEEVHRILREGLPDSPLFNGQIQSIGPRYCPSIETKIVTFPDKDQHQLFLEPEGETTQELYLN
;
A
#
# COMPACT_ATOMS: atom_id res chain seq x y z
N SER A 1 21.09 20.82 7.57
CA SER A 1 22.41 20.36 8.00
C SER A 1 23.32 20.29 6.77
N GLU A 2 24.37 21.00 6.80
CA GLU A 2 25.42 20.95 5.78
C GLU A 2 26.23 19.65 5.96
N MET A 3 25.67 18.57 5.45
CA MET A 3 26.42 17.33 5.39
C MET A 3 27.11 17.20 4.05
N CYS A 4 28.23 16.51 4.06
CA CYS A 4 29.18 16.26 2.97
C CYS A 4 28.68 16.52 1.58
N ILE A 5 29.21 17.55 0.97
CA ILE A 5 28.78 18.05 -0.32
C ILE A 5 29.47 17.32 -1.49
N ARG A 6 30.38 16.36 -1.21
CA ARG A 6 31.15 15.64 -2.24
C ARG A 6 31.21 14.15 -1.93
N ASP A 7 30.19 13.45 -2.38
CA ASP A 7 30.14 12.00 -2.32
C ASP A 7 30.47 11.37 -3.67
N ARG A 8 30.81 10.06 -3.65
CA ARG A 8 31.08 9.29 -4.86
C ARG A 8 29.82 8.83 -5.57
N CYS A 9 28.74 8.62 -4.79
CA CYS A 9 27.46 8.18 -5.29
C CYS A 9 26.34 8.67 -4.36
N ILE A 10 25.15 8.74 -4.93
CA ILE A 10 23.91 9.08 -4.20
C ILE A 10 22.94 7.92 -4.39
N VAL A 11 22.33 7.48 -3.30
CA VAL A 11 21.22 6.52 -3.32
C VAL A 11 19.93 7.27 -3.00
N LEU A 12 19.01 7.33 -3.98
CA LEU A 12 17.73 8.00 -3.84
C LEU A 12 16.67 7.00 -3.39
N THR A 13 16.11 7.21 -2.19
CA THR A 13 15.07 6.36 -1.60
C THR A 13 13.86 7.22 -1.19
N ALA A 14 13.32 7.95 -2.17
CA ALA A 14 12.34 9.02 -1.93
C ALA A 14 10.90 8.52 -1.72
N GLY A 15 10.64 7.22 -1.76
CA GLY A 15 9.30 6.67 -1.57
C GLY A 15 8.27 7.31 -2.51
N THR A 16 7.16 7.76 -1.96
CA THR A 16 6.04 8.37 -2.69
C THR A 16 6.12 9.90 -2.77
N PHE A 17 7.26 10.51 -2.39
CA PHE A 17 7.34 11.96 -2.19
C PHE A 17 7.68 12.77 -3.45
N LEU A 18 8.37 12.19 -4.45
CA LEU A 18 8.76 12.92 -5.66
C LEU A 18 7.53 13.36 -6.45
N ASN A 19 7.25 14.66 -6.44
CA ASN A 19 6.04 15.25 -7.03
C ASN A 19 4.78 14.47 -6.63
N GLY A 20 4.72 14.04 -5.35
CA GLY A 20 3.66 13.19 -4.80
C GLY A 20 2.29 13.82 -4.91
N LEU A 21 1.31 13.00 -5.30
CA LEU A 21 -0.10 13.38 -5.40
C LEU A 21 -0.95 12.27 -4.82
N MET A 22 -1.70 12.56 -3.77
CA MET A 22 -2.63 11.63 -3.14
C MET A 22 -4.03 11.79 -3.74
N HIS A 23 -4.67 10.68 -4.03
CA HIS A 23 -6.07 10.61 -4.44
C HIS A 23 -6.88 10.03 -3.28
N VAL A 24 -7.87 10.78 -2.79
CA VAL A 24 -8.79 10.36 -1.73
C VAL A 24 -10.21 10.55 -2.25
N GLY A 25 -10.81 9.49 -2.74
CA GLY A 25 -12.05 9.56 -3.50
C GLY A 25 -11.89 10.49 -4.72
N ARG A 26 -12.71 11.53 -4.80
CA ARG A 26 -12.66 12.53 -5.88
C ARG A 26 -11.66 13.68 -5.61
N HIS A 27 -11.05 13.72 -4.43
CA HIS A 27 -10.14 14.80 -4.05
C HIS A 27 -8.70 14.46 -4.41
N LYS A 28 -7.95 15.50 -4.80
CA LYS A 28 -6.51 15.43 -5.07
C LYS A 28 -5.80 16.33 -4.08
N LEU A 29 -4.88 15.73 -3.33
CA LEU A 29 -4.10 16.42 -2.31
C LEU A 29 -2.61 16.29 -2.66
N PRO A 30 -1.90 17.42 -2.84
CA PRO A 30 -0.44 17.37 -3.01
C PRO A 30 0.20 16.85 -1.72
N GLY A 31 1.04 15.84 -1.85
CA GLY A 31 1.71 15.23 -0.71
C GLY A 31 2.29 13.86 -1.06
N GLY A 32 3.28 13.44 -0.31
CA GLY A 32 3.87 12.10 -0.41
C GLY A 32 3.17 11.11 0.52
N ARG A 33 2.69 11.59 1.65
CA ARG A 33 1.91 10.88 2.67
C ARG A 33 0.95 11.86 3.34
N MET A 34 -0.08 11.37 4.02
CA MET A 34 -1.03 12.21 4.73
C MET A 34 -0.30 13.14 5.72
N ALA A 35 -0.62 14.43 5.66
CA ALA A 35 0.01 15.51 6.43
C ALA A 35 1.51 15.77 6.13
N GLU A 36 2.09 15.12 5.12
CA GLU A 36 3.47 15.36 4.73
C GLU A 36 3.56 15.90 3.29
N PRO A 37 4.24 17.03 3.08
CA PRO A 37 4.34 17.66 1.76
C PRO A 37 5.13 16.81 0.77
N ALA A 38 4.83 16.95 -0.51
CA ALA A 38 5.61 16.34 -1.57
C ALA A 38 6.96 17.08 -1.74
N SER A 39 7.95 16.37 -2.27
CA SER A 39 9.22 16.96 -2.71
C SER A 39 9.08 17.41 -4.15
N TYR A 40 9.07 18.72 -4.34
CA TYR A 40 9.01 19.35 -5.65
C TYR A 40 10.40 19.68 -6.19
N GLN A 41 10.54 19.79 -7.51
CA GLN A 41 11.76 20.19 -8.24
C GLN A 41 12.91 19.19 -8.21
N LEU A 42 12.94 18.23 -7.28
CA LEU A 42 14.00 17.22 -7.24
C LEU A 42 13.98 16.33 -8.47
N THR A 43 12.80 15.93 -8.92
CA THR A 43 12.62 15.11 -10.13
C THR A 43 13.18 15.81 -11.37
N GLU A 44 12.84 17.09 -11.53
CA GLU A 44 13.31 17.90 -12.64
C GLU A 44 14.83 18.16 -12.55
N SER A 45 15.35 18.29 -11.33
CA SER A 45 16.81 18.39 -11.12
C SER A 45 17.55 17.14 -11.57
N ILE A 46 17.04 15.97 -11.20
CA ILE A 46 17.61 14.67 -11.60
C ILE A 46 17.53 14.49 -13.12
N ALA A 47 16.41 14.89 -13.74
CA ALA A 47 16.22 14.82 -15.17
C ALA A 47 17.24 15.65 -15.96
N ARG A 48 17.61 16.84 -15.43
CA ARG A 48 18.67 17.68 -16.03
C ARG A 48 20.04 16.99 -16.10
N HIS A 49 20.25 15.97 -15.26
CA HIS A 49 21.45 15.13 -15.29
C HIS A 49 21.30 13.88 -16.16
N GLY A 50 20.30 13.83 -17.04
CA GLY A 50 20.11 12.75 -18.02
C GLY A 50 19.42 11.50 -17.46
N ILE A 51 18.87 11.56 -16.25
CA ILE A 51 18.13 10.43 -15.67
C ILE A 51 16.66 10.55 -16.06
N THR A 52 16.15 9.54 -16.75
CA THR A 52 14.72 9.46 -17.11
C THR A 52 13.90 9.01 -15.91
N TYR A 53 12.71 9.54 -15.81
CA TYR A 53 11.76 9.18 -14.76
C TYR A 53 10.36 8.94 -15.33
N GLY A 54 9.52 8.25 -14.58
CA GLY A 54 8.12 8.03 -14.90
C GLY A 54 7.27 8.12 -13.65
N ARG A 55 5.97 8.17 -13.83
CA ARG A 55 5.04 8.15 -12.71
C ARG A 55 4.53 6.73 -12.49
N MET A 56 4.47 6.34 -11.22
CA MET A 56 3.87 5.08 -10.79
C MET A 56 2.73 5.35 -9.82
N LYS A 57 1.69 4.52 -9.88
CA LYS A 57 0.60 4.50 -8.92
C LYS A 57 0.90 3.45 -7.86
N THR A 58 0.72 3.81 -6.60
CA THR A 58 0.60 2.84 -5.51
C THR A 58 -0.71 3.07 -4.78
N GLY A 59 -1.32 2.02 -4.24
CA GLY A 59 -2.53 2.11 -3.44
C GLY A 59 -2.24 1.85 -1.97
N THR A 60 -3.08 2.38 -1.10
CA THR A 60 -3.14 2.00 0.30
C THR A 60 -4.55 1.52 0.62
N PRO A 61 -4.71 0.36 1.26
CA PRO A 61 -6.00 -0.13 1.70
C PRO A 61 -6.65 0.75 2.77
N VAL A 62 -7.94 0.51 2.99
CA VAL A 62 -8.70 1.16 4.05
C VAL A 62 -8.26 0.63 5.42
N ARG A 63 -8.35 1.49 6.44
CA ARG A 63 -8.21 1.12 7.86
C ARG A 63 -9.58 0.81 8.44
N ILE A 64 -9.64 -0.22 9.27
CA ILE A 64 -10.85 -0.69 9.92
C ILE A 64 -10.64 -0.64 11.44
N ASP A 65 -11.64 -0.21 12.16
CA ASP A 65 -11.66 -0.27 13.62
C ASP A 65 -11.94 -1.73 14.08
N ALA A 66 -10.97 -2.33 14.75
CA ALA A 66 -11.05 -3.70 15.24
C ALA A 66 -12.30 -3.97 16.11
N ARG A 67 -12.82 -2.95 16.78
CA ARG A 67 -14.03 -3.07 17.62
C ARG A 67 -15.30 -3.33 16.80
N SER A 68 -15.27 -3.05 15.50
CA SER A 68 -16.38 -3.29 14.57
C SER A 68 -16.29 -4.63 13.84
N VAL A 69 -15.29 -5.44 14.13
CA VAL A 69 -14.99 -6.68 13.39
C VAL A 69 -15.52 -7.90 14.16
N HIS A 70 -16.18 -8.79 13.45
CA HIS A 70 -16.63 -10.09 13.95
C HIS A 70 -15.56 -11.16 13.70
N PHE A 71 -14.54 -11.19 14.55
CA PHE A 71 -13.41 -12.11 14.44
C PHE A 71 -13.79 -13.58 14.54
N ASP A 72 -14.88 -13.89 15.21
CA ASP A 72 -15.45 -15.23 15.33
C ASP A 72 -15.93 -15.83 13.98
N GLN A 73 -16.09 -14.99 12.97
CA GLN A 73 -16.49 -15.40 11.61
C GLN A 73 -15.31 -15.49 10.64
N MET A 74 -14.08 -15.35 11.12
CA MET A 74 -12.88 -15.29 10.29
C MET A 74 -11.90 -16.40 10.66
N GLU A 75 -11.11 -16.80 9.69
CA GLU A 75 -10.00 -17.70 9.93
C GLU A 75 -8.81 -16.92 10.46
N THR A 76 -8.21 -17.42 11.55
CA THR A 76 -6.97 -16.84 12.08
C THR A 76 -5.78 -17.32 11.27
N GLN A 77 -4.86 -16.41 11.01
CA GLN A 77 -3.56 -16.72 10.43
C GLN A 77 -2.48 -16.34 11.45
N ASP A 78 -1.93 -17.35 12.09
CA ASP A 78 -0.83 -17.20 13.03
C ASP A 78 0.49 -16.95 12.29
N GLY A 79 1.42 -16.30 12.97
CA GLY A 79 2.80 -16.22 12.49
C GLY A 79 3.52 -17.58 12.59
N GLU A 80 4.71 -17.65 12.02
CA GLU A 80 5.53 -18.86 12.07
C GLU A 80 5.90 -19.23 13.51
N SER A 81 5.79 -20.52 13.86
CA SER A 81 6.21 -21.05 15.17
C SER A 81 7.72 -20.92 15.36
N ASP A 82 8.47 -21.17 14.29
CA ASP A 82 9.92 -21.06 14.27
C ASP A 82 10.38 -19.70 13.73
N PHE A 83 11.46 -19.19 14.32
CA PHE A 83 12.03 -17.92 13.87
C PHE A 83 12.89 -18.11 12.63
N HIS A 84 12.30 -17.93 11.45
CA HIS A 84 13.00 -17.85 10.18
C HIS A 84 13.34 -16.39 9.87
N LYS A 85 14.60 -16.04 9.98
CA LYS A 85 15.07 -14.67 9.73
C LYS A 85 15.49 -14.46 8.30
N PHE A 86 15.37 -13.24 7.80
CA PHE A 86 15.84 -12.85 6.47
C PHE A 86 17.36 -12.69 6.38
N SER A 87 18.06 -12.62 7.51
CA SER A 87 19.51 -12.49 7.59
C SER A 87 20.18 -13.84 7.71
N PHE A 88 21.32 -14.02 7.02
CA PHE A 88 22.21 -15.17 7.21
C PHE A 88 23.07 -15.06 8.48
N MET A 89 23.06 -13.92 9.15
CA MET A 89 23.81 -13.72 10.42
C MET A 89 23.13 -14.43 11.57
N ASN A 90 23.92 -15.10 12.41
CA ASN A 90 23.40 -15.89 13.54
C ASN A 90 23.06 -15.08 14.81
N THR A 91 23.19 -13.75 14.74
CA THR A 91 23.09 -12.87 15.90
C THR A 91 21.70 -12.35 16.23
N SER A 92 20.70 -12.63 15.41
CA SER A 92 19.34 -12.11 15.61
C SER A 92 18.41 -13.16 16.22
N THR A 93 17.69 -12.77 17.26
CA THR A 93 16.63 -13.54 17.90
C THR A 93 15.31 -12.80 17.79
N ARG A 94 14.19 -13.52 17.90
CA ARG A 94 12.87 -12.90 17.94
C ARG A 94 12.68 -12.21 19.29
N HIS A 95 12.42 -10.92 19.26
CA HIS A 95 12.14 -10.11 20.44
C HIS A 95 10.69 -9.58 20.47
N LEU A 96 10.03 -9.56 19.32
CA LEU A 96 8.69 -9.01 19.19
C LEU A 96 7.62 -10.11 19.38
N LYS A 97 6.53 -9.74 20.03
CA LYS A 97 5.33 -10.57 20.13
C LYS A 97 4.78 -10.83 18.74
N GLN A 98 4.40 -12.06 18.46
CA GLN A 98 3.66 -12.39 17.25
C GLN A 98 2.22 -11.88 17.36
N LEU A 99 1.78 -11.18 16.34
CA LEU A 99 0.41 -10.76 16.18
C LEU A 99 -0.26 -11.68 15.15
N GLN A 100 -1.52 -12.01 15.39
CA GLN A 100 -2.33 -12.75 14.44
C GLN A 100 -2.87 -11.81 13.37
N CYS A 101 -3.03 -12.35 12.16
CA CYS A 101 -3.85 -11.77 11.11
C CYS A 101 -5.13 -12.60 10.94
N TRP A 102 -6.09 -12.07 10.22
CA TRP A 102 -7.33 -12.78 9.93
C TRP A 102 -7.59 -12.77 8.44
N THR A 103 -8.07 -13.91 7.94
CA THR A 103 -8.47 -14.05 6.55
C THR A 103 -9.97 -13.89 6.42
N CYS A 104 -10.39 -13.09 5.47
CA CYS A 104 -11.77 -12.98 5.03
C CYS A 104 -11.86 -12.93 3.51
N TYR A 105 -13.05 -12.88 2.97
CA TYR A 105 -13.28 -12.91 1.54
C TYR A 105 -14.32 -11.88 1.12
N THR A 106 -14.15 -11.31 -0.07
CA THR A 106 -15.22 -10.56 -0.71
C THR A 106 -16.35 -11.53 -1.11
N ASN A 107 -17.53 -11.00 -1.35
CA ASN A 107 -18.69 -11.72 -1.84
C ASN A 107 -19.32 -11.02 -3.04
N GLU A 108 -20.38 -11.61 -3.59
CA GLU A 108 -21.07 -11.07 -4.76
C GLU A 108 -21.60 -9.63 -4.54
N GLU A 109 -22.13 -9.35 -3.36
CA GLU A 109 -22.64 -8.01 -3.03
C GLU A 109 -21.52 -6.98 -2.99
N VAL A 110 -20.37 -7.31 -2.40
CA VAL A 110 -19.16 -6.47 -2.43
C VAL A 110 -18.70 -6.25 -3.86
N HIS A 111 -18.71 -7.30 -4.70
CA HIS A 111 -18.33 -7.18 -6.11
C HIS A 111 -19.29 -6.27 -6.87
N ARG A 112 -20.60 -6.34 -6.60
CA ARG A 112 -21.61 -5.45 -7.21
C ARG A 112 -21.31 -4.00 -6.86
N ILE A 113 -21.12 -3.69 -5.58
CA ILE A 113 -20.81 -2.33 -5.10
C ILE A 113 -19.52 -1.80 -5.73
N LEU A 114 -18.48 -2.64 -5.79
CA LEU A 114 -17.21 -2.25 -6.41
C LEU A 114 -17.35 -1.95 -7.90
N ARG A 115 -18.10 -2.78 -8.64
CA ARG A 115 -18.37 -2.53 -10.08
C ARG A 115 -19.12 -1.23 -10.30
N GLU A 116 -20.10 -0.94 -9.48
CA GLU A 116 -20.85 0.32 -9.55
C GLU A 116 -19.97 1.55 -9.27
N GLY A 117 -18.95 1.40 -8.40
CA GLY A 117 -18.00 2.45 -8.06
C GLY A 117 -16.86 2.66 -9.06
N LEU A 118 -16.64 1.74 -10.01
CA LEU A 118 -15.51 1.84 -10.96
C LEU A 118 -15.47 3.15 -11.76
N PRO A 119 -16.59 3.70 -12.23
CA PRO A 119 -16.58 4.98 -12.96
C PRO A 119 -16.07 6.16 -12.12
N ASP A 120 -16.19 6.09 -10.80
CA ASP A 120 -15.70 7.10 -9.87
C ASP A 120 -14.24 6.84 -9.41
N SER A 121 -13.70 5.65 -9.67
CA SER A 121 -12.33 5.32 -9.29
C SER A 121 -11.32 6.11 -10.13
N PRO A 122 -10.38 6.84 -9.51
CA PRO A 122 -9.33 7.57 -10.21
C PRO A 122 -8.47 6.69 -11.12
N LEU A 123 -8.41 5.40 -10.83
CA LEU A 123 -7.67 4.42 -11.62
C LEU A 123 -8.36 4.12 -12.97
N PHE A 124 -9.70 4.13 -13.00
CA PHE A 124 -10.49 3.76 -14.19
C PHE A 124 -11.12 4.95 -14.90
N ASN A 125 -11.25 6.11 -14.26
CA ASN A 125 -11.82 7.31 -14.87
C ASN A 125 -10.80 8.19 -15.62
N GLY A 126 -9.58 7.71 -15.81
CA GLY A 126 -8.52 8.41 -16.56
C GLY A 126 -7.77 9.50 -15.76
N GLN A 127 -8.07 9.70 -14.49
CA GLN A 127 -7.36 10.69 -13.66
C GLN A 127 -5.93 10.27 -13.34
N ILE A 128 -5.69 8.97 -13.16
CA ILE A 128 -4.37 8.40 -12.94
C ILE A 128 -3.85 7.82 -14.26
N GLN A 129 -2.89 8.52 -14.86
CA GLN A 129 -2.20 8.09 -16.08
C GLN A 129 -0.82 7.56 -15.72
N SER A 130 -0.78 6.44 -15.02
CA SER A 130 0.48 5.84 -14.57
C SER A 130 0.39 4.32 -14.55
N ILE A 131 1.55 3.68 -14.55
CA ILE A 131 1.64 2.23 -14.46
C ILE A 131 1.48 1.82 -13.00
N GLY A 132 0.54 0.92 -12.71
CA GLY A 132 0.42 0.30 -11.40
C GLY A 132 1.53 -0.74 -11.15
N PRO A 133 1.79 -1.10 -9.89
CA PRO A 133 2.74 -2.16 -9.57
C PRO A 133 2.26 -3.50 -10.13
N ARG A 134 3.20 -4.28 -10.65
CA ARG A 134 2.89 -5.55 -11.35
C ARG A 134 2.26 -6.59 -10.43
N TYR A 135 2.70 -6.66 -9.18
CA TYR A 135 2.35 -7.74 -8.25
C TYR A 135 1.43 -7.31 -7.09
N CYS A 136 0.96 -6.08 -7.10
CA CYS A 136 0.05 -5.56 -6.08
C CYS A 136 -1.17 -4.88 -6.74
N PRO A 137 -2.05 -5.65 -7.41
CA PRO A 137 -3.26 -5.10 -8.00
C PRO A 137 -4.22 -4.67 -6.89
N SER A 138 -4.84 -3.50 -7.04
CA SER A 138 -5.92 -3.07 -6.16
C SER A 138 -7.16 -3.98 -6.34
N ILE A 139 -8.08 -3.94 -5.40
CA ILE A 139 -9.31 -4.73 -5.48
C ILE A 139 -10.12 -4.40 -6.74
N GLU A 140 -10.14 -3.14 -7.17
CA GLU A 140 -10.81 -2.73 -8.42
C GLU A 140 -10.18 -3.44 -9.63
N THR A 141 -8.84 -3.55 -9.65
CA THR A 141 -8.13 -4.26 -10.71
C THR A 141 -8.46 -5.76 -10.69
N LYS A 142 -8.55 -6.36 -9.50
CA LYS A 142 -8.93 -7.77 -9.34
C LYS A 142 -10.34 -8.02 -9.90
N ILE A 143 -11.30 -7.17 -9.57
CA ILE A 143 -12.70 -7.28 -10.04
C ILE A 143 -12.82 -7.16 -11.56
N VAL A 144 -12.02 -6.28 -12.17
CA VAL A 144 -12.02 -6.10 -13.64
C VAL A 144 -11.30 -7.24 -14.35
N THR A 145 -10.16 -7.68 -13.80
CA THR A 145 -9.32 -8.72 -14.44
C THR A 145 -9.93 -10.12 -14.28
N PHE A 146 -10.61 -10.37 -13.18
CA PHE A 146 -11.19 -11.67 -12.85
C PHE A 146 -12.69 -11.54 -12.56
N PRO A 147 -13.51 -11.17 -13.57
CA PRO A 147 -14.94 -10.87 -13.37
C PRO A 147 -15.78 -12.09 -12.94
N ASP A 148 -15.31 -13.30 -13.29
CA ASP A 148 -16.01 -14.56 -13.02
C ASP A 148 -15.64 -15.20 -11.67
N LYS A 149 -14.77 -14.55 -10.90
CA LYS A 149 -14.46 -15.01 -9.54
C LYS A 149 -15.57 -14.61 -8.58
N ASP A 150 -16.04 -15.56 -7.79
CA ASP A 150 -17.07 -15.34 -6.78
C ASP A 150 -16.55 -14.59 -5.56
N GLN A 151 -15.25 -14.71 -5.28
CA GLN A 151 -14.62 -14.11 -4.11
C GLN A 151 -13.14 -13.82 -4.32
N HIS A 152 -12.62 -12.81 -3.62
CA HIS A 152 -11.21 -12.52 -3.47
C HIS A 152 -10.83 -12.55 -2.00
N GLN A 153 -9.70 -13.17 -1.72
CA GLN A 153 -9.14 -13.23 -0.37
C GLN A 153 -8.65 -11.85 0.07
N LEU A 154 -8.92 -11.54 1.33
CA LEU A 154 -8.50 -10.32 2.02
C LEU A 154 -7.85 -10.71 3.34
N PHE A 155 -6.93 -9.87 3.81
CA PHE A 155 -6.29 -10.02 5.11
C PHE A 155 -6.59 -8.80 5.98
N LEU A 156 -6.93 -9.06 7.24
CA LEU A 156 -6.95 -8.05 8.28
C LEU A 156 -5.68 -8.16 9.10
N GLU A 157 -4.88 -7.13 9.05
CA GLU A 157 -3.54 -7.08 9.65
C GLU A 157 -3.49 -5.99 10.71
N PRO A 158 -3.09 -6.29 11.97
CA PRO A 158 -2.91 -5.25 12.99
C PRO A 158 -1.82 -4.26 12.59
N GLU A 159 -2.09 -2.97 12.72
CA GLU A 159 -1.06 -1.94 12.48
C GLU A 159 -0.07 -1.77 13.64
N GLY A 160 -0.29 -2.44 14.75
CA GLY A 160 0.60 -2.45 15.90
C GLY A 160 -0.01 -3.11 17.12
N GLU A 161 0.79 -3.27 18.18
CA GLU A 161 0.39 -3.99 19.39
C GLU A 161 -0.67 -3.24 20.23
N THR A 162 -0.71 -1.93 20.14
CA THR A 162 -1.50 -1.07 21.04
C THR A 162 -2.61 -0.30 20.35
N THR A 163 -2.75 -0.47 19.05
CA THR A 163 -3.81 0.18 18.25
C THR A 163 -5.00 -0.74 18.02
N GLN A 164 -6.18 -0.14 17.86
CA GLN A 164 -7.39 -0.82 17.39
C GLN A 164 -7.56 -0.72 15.86
N GLU A 165 -6.54 -0.22 15.18
CA GLU A 165 -6.56 -0.01 13.74
C GLU A 165 -6.04 -1.24 13.01
N LEU A 166 -6.85 -1.75 12.08
CA LEU A 166 -6.52 -2.87 11.22
C LEU A 166 -6.35 -2.40 9.78
N TYR A 167 -5.41 -2.98 9.10
CA TYR A 167 -5.14 -2.80 7.69
C TYR A 167 -5.88 -3.88 6.90
N LEU A 168 -6.78 -3.49 5.99
CA LEU A 168 -7.50 -4.42 5.13
C LEU A 168 -6.78 -4.55 3.79
N ASN A 169 -5.99 -5.60 3.63
CA ASN A 169 -5.14 -5.84 2.46
C ASN A 169 -5.75 -6.85 1.48
#